data_7834e6627f28e525f2227e44a324d017
#
_entry.id   7834e6627f28e525f2227e44a324d017
#
_cell.length_a   1.000
_cell.length_b   1.000
_cell.length_c   1.000
_cell.angle_alpha   90.00
_cell.angle_beta   90.00
_cell.angle_gamma   90.00
#
_symmetry.space_group_name_H-M   'P 1'
#
loop_
_entity.id
_entity.type
_entity.pdbx_description
1 polymer ?
#
loop_
_entity_poly.entity_id
_entity_poly.type
_entity_poly.pdbx_seq_one_letter_code
_entity_poly.pdbx_strand_id
1 'polypeptide(L)'
;MSNRACNRNMVLSVALAVAVTATGCATIRRSEARSTEQLLAAAGFEMRPADTAERQQRLAAMPPYQLVSRPQDGKFVYTYADPDTCKCLYVGGSKEYSKYQRLRVQHQIARDRAWAAQEDPMDCDMGEPWWCAPVGR
;
A
#
# COMPACT_ATOMS: atom_id res chain seq x y z
N MET A 1 2.15 -42.71 29.26
CA MET A 1 1.00 -41.82 28.95
C MET A 1 1.40 -40.35 28.80
N SER A 2 2.67 -40.02 28.61
CA SER A 2 3.19 -38.62 28.60
C SER A 2 3.31 -37.95 27.21
N ASN A 3 3.24 -38.67 26.09
CA ASN A 3 3.52 -38.11 24.76
C ASN A 3 2.34 -37.39 24.09
N ARG A 4 1.10 -37.59 24.57
CA ARG A 4 -0.08 -36.95 23.96
C ARG A 4 -0.28 -35.49 24.39
N ALA A 5 0.15 -35.11 25.57
CA ALA A 5 0.02 -33.75 26.09
C ALA A 5 1.05 -32.79 25.44
N CYS A 6 2.28 -33.28 25.24
CA CYS A 6 3.34 -32.49 24.60
C CYS A 6 3.03 -32.18 23.12
N ASN A 7 2.47 -33.18 22.41
CA ASN A 7 2.12 -33.00 21.00
C ASN A 7 0.93 -32.03 20.81
N ARG A 8 -0.04 -32.02 21.73
CA ARG A 8 -1.20 -31.13 21.67
C ARG A 8 -0.83 -29.66 21.91
N ASN A 9 0.09 -29.39 22.83
CA ASN A 9 0.57 -28.03 23.09
C ASN A 9 1.45 -27.50 21.96
N MET A 10 2.24 -28.37 21.34
CA MET A 10 3.08 -28.02 20.19
C MET A 10 2.23 -27.69 18.95
N VAL A 11 1.16 -28.45 18.69
CA VAL A 11 0.22 -28.18 17.57
C VAL A 11 -0.54 -26.88 17.82
N LEU A 12 -0.98 -26.61 19.05
CA LEU A 12 -1.65 -25.34 19.42
C LEU A 12 -0.73 -24.13 19.27
N SER A 13 0.55 -24.26 19.62
CA SER A 13 1.54 -23.17 19.48
C SER A 13 1.84 -22.86 18.01
N VAL A 14 1.94 -23.88 17.16
CA VAL A 14 2.15 -23.69 15.72
C VAL A 14 0.92 -23.08 15.05
N ALA A 15 -0.29 -23.48 15.41
CA ALA A 15 -1.52 -22.92 14.88
C ALA A 15 -1.70 -21.44 15.26
N LEU A 16 -1.31 -21.03 16.47
CA LEU A 16 -1.35 -19.64 16.91
C LEU A 16 -0.34 -18.76 16.18
N ALA A 17 0.86 -19.27 15.89
CA ALA A 17 1.91 -18.55 15.17
C ALA A 17 1.52 -18.26 13.70
N VAL A 18 0.83 -19.20 13.04
CA VAL A 18 0.36 -19.04 11.65
C VAL A 18 -0.77 -18.00 11.54
N ALA A 19 -1.63 -17.88 12.55
CA ALA A 19 -2.72 -16.89 12.55
C ALA A 19 -2.23 -15.43 12.62
N VAL A 20 -1.11 -15.17 13.30
CA VAL A 20 -0.56 -13.81 13.46
C VAL A 20 0.07 -13.29 12.17
N THR A 21 0.64 -14.14 11.32
CA THR A 21 1.29 -13.72 10.07
C THR A 21 0.30 -13.32 8.97
N ALA A 22 -0.93 -13.86 8.99
CA ALA A 22 -1.93 -13.55 7.96
C ALA A 22 -2.56 -12.15 8.11
N THR A 23 -2.62 -11.60 9.31
CA THR A 23 -3.22 -10.28 9.58
C THR A 23 -2.33 -9.11 9.13
N GLY A 24 -1.01 -9.26 9.13
CA GLY A 24 -0.06 -8.21 8.74
C GLY A 24 -0.16 -7.82 7.25
N CYS A 25 -0.31 -8.78 6.36
CA CYS A 25 -0.36 -8.49 4.91
C CYS A 25 -1.64 -7.76 4.47
N ALA A 26 -2.77 -7.98 5.14
CA ALA A 26 -4.03 -7.33 4.79
C ALA A 26 -4.05 -5.84 5.16
N THR A 27 -3.45 -5.48 6.30
CA THR A 27 -3.37 -4.07 6.74
C THR A 27 -2.44 -3.24 5.87
N ILE A 28 -1.31 -3.81 5.44
CA ILE A 28 -0.36 -3.14 4.53
C ILE A 28 -1.03 -2.85 3.19
N ARG A 29 -1.71 -3.83 2.58
CA ARG A 29 -2.43 -3.61 1.31
C ARG A 29 -3.48 -2.52 1.40
N ARG A 30 -4.26 -2.47 2.48
CA ARG A 30 -5.26 -1.42 2.70
C ARG A 30 -4.64 -0.04 2.84
N SER A 31 -3.51 0.07 3.51
CA SER A 31 -2.77 1.33 3.65
C SER A 31 -2.25 1.82 2.30
N GLU A 32 -1.66 0.93 1.50
CA GLU A 32 -1.17 1.25 0.16
C GLU A 32 -2.31 1.62 -0.80
N ALA A 33 -3.43 0.89 -0.75
CA ALA A 33 -4.61 1.19 -1.55
C ALA A 33 -5.13 2.60 -1.25
N ARG A 34 -5.32 2.97 0.02
CA ARG A 34 -5.76 4.31 0.42
C ARG A 34 -4.81 5.41 -0.05
N SER A 35 -3.51 5.20 0.07
CA SER A 35 -2.51 6.15 -0.41
C SER A 35 -2.61 6.35 -1.93
N THR A 36 -2.79 5.26 -2.68
CA THR A 36 -2.96 5.29 -4.13
C THR A 36 -4.26 6.01 -4.52
N GLU A 37 -5.37 5.72 -3.85
CA GLU A 37 -6.67 6.36 -4.08
C GLU A 37 -6.63 7.86 -3.84
N GLN A 38 -5.97 8.31 -2.79
CA GLN A 38 -5.76 9.73 -2.51
C GLN A 38 -5.00 10.42 -3.64
N LEU A 39 -3.95 9.78 -4.18
CA LEU A 39 -3.19 10.29 -5.30
C LEU A 39 -4.01 10.30 -6.60
N LEU A 40 -4.83 9.29 -6.84
CA LEU A 40 -5.74 9.22 -7.98
C LEU A 40 -6.80 10.33 -7.91
N ALA A 41 -7.43 10.51 -6.75
CA ALA A 41 -8.40 11.58 -6.53
C ALA A 41 -7.75 12.97 -6.71
N ALA A 42 -6.57 13.20 -6.14
CA ALA A 42 -5.81 14.44 -6.30
C ALA A 42 -5.39 14.68 -7.77
N ALA A 43 -5.16 13.62 -8.53
CA ALA A 43 -4.87 13.69 -9.95
C ALA A 43 -6.09 14.05 -10.81
N GLY A 44 -7.30 13.84 -10.28
CA GLY A 44 -8.56 14.14 -10.96
C GLY A 44 -9.22 12.92 -11.59
N PHE A 45 -8.85 11.69 -11.15
CA PHE A 45 -9.61 10.50 -11.52
C PHE A 45 -11.02 10.57 -10.91
N GLU A 46 -12.00 10.16 -11.71
CA GLU A 46 -13.39 10.07 -11.27
C GLU A 46 -13.60 8.76 -10.51
N MET A 47 -14.08 8.85 -9.28
CA MET A 47 -14.45 7.69 -8.47
C MET A 47 -15.91 7.28 -8.79
N ARG A 48 -16.11 6.03 -9.16
CA ARG A 48 -17.41 5.42 -9.47
C ARG A 48 -17.69 4.28 -8.50
N PRO A 49 -18.69 4.41 -7.61
CA PRO A 49 -19.06 3.35 -6.68
C PRO A 49 -19.72 2.18 -7.40
N ALA A 50 -19.43 0.96 -6.94
CA ALA A 50 -20.11 -0.25 -7.37
C ALA A 50 -21.29 -0.53 -6.42
N ASP A 51 -22.36 0.25 -6.55
CA ASP A 51 -23.55 0.27 -5.70
C ASP A 51 -24.59 -0.82 -6.05
N THR A 52 -24.43 -1.52 -7.20
CA THR A 52 -25.30 -2.62 -7.61
C THR A 52 -24.55 -3.94 -7.64
N ALA A 53 -25.27 -5.06 -7.48
CA ALA A 53 -24.68 -6.40 -7.53
C ALA A 53 -23.93 -6.65 -8.85
N GLU A 54 -24.47 -6.17 -9.99
CA GLU A 54 -23.83 -6.30 -11.30
C GLU A 54 -22.52 -5.51 -11.39
N ARG A 55 -22.50 -4.29 -10.84
CA ARG A 55 -21.26 -3.47 -10.81
C ARG A 55 -20.21 -4.10 -9.90
N GLN A 56 -20.61 -4.67 -8.76
CA GLN A 56 -19.71 -5.39 -7.86
C GLN A 56 -19.11 -6.63 -8.54
N GLN A 57 -19.91 -7.40 -9.28
CA GLN A 57 -19.40 -8.54 -10.05
C GLN A 57 -18.39 -8.11 -11.12
N ARG A 58 -18.68 -7.03 -11.85
CA ARG A 58 -17.74 -6.47 -12.84
C ARG A 58 -16.46 -5.96 -12.18
N LEU A 59 -16.58 -5.28 -11.04
CA LEU A 59 -15.43 -4.79 -10.27
C LEU A 59 -14.54 -5.95 -9.78
N ALA A 60 -15.15 -7.02 -9.27
CA ALA A 60 -14.44 -8.21 -8.80
C ALA A 60 -13.73 -8.99 -9.92
N ALA A 61 -14.19 -8.85 -11.18
CA ALA A 61 -13.54 -9.44 -12.35
C ALA A 61 -12.35 -8.63 -12.86
N MET A 62 -12.13 -7.40 -12.35
CA MET A 62 -10.99 -6.57 -12.72
C MET A 62 -9.77 -6.90 -11.88
N PRO A 63 -8.54 -6.69 -12.40
CA PRO A 63 -7.33 -6.79 -11.57
C PRO A 63 -7.40 -5.80 -10.39
N PRO A 64 -7.46 -6.28 -9.13
CA PRO A 64 -7.58 -5.40 -7.99
C PRO A 64 -6.26 -4.68 -7.69
N TYR A 65 -6.34 -3.44 -7.21
CA TYR A 65 -5.21 -2.64 -6.74
C TYR A 65 -4.14 -2.36 -7.81
N GLN A 66 -4.53 -2.40 -9.08
CA GLN A 66 -3.65 -2.14 -10.21
C GLN A 66 -4.23 -1.08 -11.13
N LEU A 67 -3.36 -0.18 -11.57
CA LEU A 67 -3.73 0.79 -12.59
C LEU A 67 -3.56 0.16 -13.98
N VAL A 68 -4.66 -0.09 -14.65
CA VAL A 68 -4.72 -0.75 -15.96
C VAL A 68 -5.09 0.27 -17.03
N SER A 69 -4.35 0.30 -18.14
CA SER A 69 -4.68 1.12 -19.31
C SER A 69 -5.39 0.28 -20.36
N ARG A 70 -6.42 0.86 -20.99
CA ARG A 70 -7.14 0.25 -22.11
C ARG A 70 -7.37 1.29 -23.21
N PRO A 71 -7.16 0.93 -24.48
CA PRO A 71 -7.54 1.80 -25.58
C PRO A 71 -9.08 1.81 -25.71
N GLN A 72 -9.66 3.01 -25.78
CA GLN A 72 -11.08 3.23 -26.00
C GLN A 72 -11.24 4.43 -26.92
N ASP A 73 -11.88 4.26 -28.08
CA ASP A 73 -12.16 5.33 -29.07
C ASP A 73 -10.92 6.17 -29.44
N GLY A 74 -9.78 5.49 -29.65
CA GLY A 74 -8.51 6.15 -30.00
C GLY A 74 -7.81 6.89 -28.86
N LYS A 75 -8.30 6.79 -27.63
CA LYS A 75 -7.71 7.36 -26.40
C LYS A 75 -7.40 6.25 -25.40
N PHE A 76 -6.47 6.52 -24.50
CA PHE A 76 -6.23 5.60 -23.38
C PHE A 76 -7.09 6.00 -22.17
N VAL A 77 -7.81 5.02 -21.64
CA VAL A 77 -8.53 5.11 -20.38
C VAL A 77 -7.78 4.28 -19.34
N TYR A 78 -7.55 4.88 -18.20
CA TYR A 78 -6.87 4.26 -17.06
C TYR A 78 -7.88 3.96 -15.98
N THR A 79 -7.85 2.73 -15.46
CA THR A 79 -8.77 2.27 -14.42
C THR A 79 -8.01 1.65 -13.25
N TYR A 80 -8.49 1.91 -12.04
CA TYR A 80 -7.98 1.30 -10.81
C TYR A 80 -9.18 0.79 -10.00
N ALA A 81 -9.18 -0.50 -9.68
CA ALA A 81 -10.28 -1.18 -8.97
C ALA A 81 -9.89 -1.48 -7.52
N ASP A 82 -10.74 -1.05 -6.57
CA ASP A 82 -10.70 -1.52 -5.18
C ASP A 82 -12.02 -2.23 -4.85
N PRO A 83 -12.06 -3.57 -4.91
CA PRO A 83 -13.25 -4.34 -4.60
C PRO A 83 -13.51 -4.51 -3.10
N ASP A 84 -12.52 -4.29 -2.25
CA ASP A 84 -12.58 -4.67 -0.83
C ASP A 84 -12.90 -3.49 0.09
N THR A 85 -12.24 -2.34 -0.12
CA THR A 85 -12.32 -1.21 0.82
C THR A 85 -13.43 -0.24 0.44
N CYS A 86 -13.31 0.43 -0.71
CA CYS A 86 -14.34 1.38 -1.15
C CYS A 86 -15.40 0.74 -2.03
N LYS A 87 -15.17 -0.45 -2.57
CA LYS A 87 -15.99 -1.09 -3.61
C LYS A 87 -16.22 -0.13 -4.78
N CYS A 88 -15.14 0.45 -5.26
CA CYS A 88 -15.18 1.51 -6.24
C CYS A 88 -14.16 1.32 -7.37
N LEU A 89 -14.40 2.03 -8.47
CA LEU A 89 -13.56 2.10 -9.65
C LEU A 89 -13.14 3.55 -9.87
N TYR A 90 -11.84 3.81 -9.92
CA TYR A 90 -11.31 5.09 -10.37
C TYR A 90 -11.07 5.03 -11.88
N VAL A 91 -11.51 6.06 -12.59
CA VAL A 91 -11.41 6.16 -14.06
C VAL A 91 -10.80 7.50 -14.43
N GLY A 92 -9.79 7.50 -15.28
CA GLY A 92 -9.14 8.72 -15.75
C GLY A 92 -8.56 8.56 -17.16
N GLY A 93 -8.28 9.67 -17.81
CA GLY A 93 -7.62 9.69 -19.10
C GLY A 93 -6.11 9.93 -19.00
N SER A 94 -5.46 10.19 -20.13
CA SER A 94 -4.01 10.41 -20.18
C SER A 94 -3.55 11.65 -19.42
N LYS A 95 -4.40 12.67 -19.30
CA LYS A 95 -4.11 13.90 -18.55
C LYS A 95 -4.04 13.62 -17.04
N GLU A 96 -5.05 12.92 -16.53
CA GLU A 96 -5.16 12.52 -15.13
C GLU A 96 -4.02 11.55 -14.77
N TYR A 97 -3.72 10.62 -15.66
CA TYR A 97 -2.60 9.70 -15.49
C TYR A 97 -1.25 10.43 -15.40
N SER A 98 -0.99 11.40 -16.29
CA SER A 98 0.25 12.20 -16.24
C SER A 98 0.38 13.00 -14.94
N LYS A 99 -0.76 13.52 -14.41
CA LYS A 99 -0.77 14.21 -13.12
C LYS A 99 -0.53 13.24 -11.96
N TYR A 100 -1.15 12.06 -11.99
CA TYR A 100 -0.93 11.00 -11.01
C TYR A 100 0.55 10.59 -10.94
N GLN A 101 1.21 10.40 -12.08
CA GLN A 101 2.63 10.06 -12.12
C GLN A 101 3.50 11.12 -11.42
N ARG A 102 3.24 12.40 -11.67
CA ARG A 102 3.96 13.50 -11.00
C ARG A 102 3.74 13.49 -9.48
N LEU A 103 2.48 13.35 -9.05
CA LEU A 103 2.13 13.30 -7.64
C LEU A 103 2.76 12.10 -6.93
N ARG A 104 2.80 10.94 -7.59
CA ARG A 104 3.43 9.72 -7.07
C ARG A 104 4.92 9.92 -6.81
N VAL A 105 5.65 10.54 -7.74
CA VAL A 105 7.07 10.85 -7.57
C VAL A 105 7.28 11.84 -6.42
N GLN A 106 6.49 12.91 -6.34
CA GLN A 106 6.58 13.87 -5.24
C GLN A 106 6.30 13.23 -3.88
N HIS A 107 5.31 12.36 -3.81
CA HIS A 107 4.98 11.62 -2.60
C HIS A 107 6.11 10.68 -2.18
N GLN A 108 6.75 9.99 -3.14
CA GLN A 108 7.90 9.12 -2.88
C GLN A 108 9.07 9.94 -2.31
N ILE A 109 9.42 11.05 -2.95
CA ILE A 109 10.51 11.93 -2.45
C ILE A 109 10.20 12.45 -1.03
N ALA A 110 8.94 12.81 -0.75
CA ALA A 110 8.56 13.28 0.59
C ALA A 110 8.69 12.17 1.63
N ARG A 111 8.32 10.93 1.31
CA ARG A 111 8.49 9.77 2.19
C ARG A 111 9.96 9.46 2.45
N ASP A 112 10.79 9.47 1.41
CA ASP A 112 12.21 9.18 1.53
C ASP A 112 12.91 10.23 2.42
N ARG A 113 12.52 11.51 2.28
CA ARG A 113 13.01 12.59 3.15
C ARG A 113 12.55 12.43 4.61
N ALA A 114 11.27 12.06 4.82
CA ALA A 114 10.75 11.82 6.15
C ALA A 114 11.44 10.63 6.82
N TRP A 115 11.74 9.57 6.06
CA TRP A 115 12.49 8.43 6.54
C TRP A 115 13.93 8.81 6.92
N ALA A 116 14.65 9.53 6.05
CA ALA A 116 16.00 10.01 6.33
C ALA A 116 16.08 10.96 7.53
N ALA A 117 15.00 11.69 7.82
CA ALA A 117 14.93 12.55 9.01
C ALA A 117 14.66 11.77 10.31
N GLN A 118 14.19 10.53 10.22
CA GLN A 118 13.96 9.62 11.35
C GLN A 118 15.18 8.75 11.69
N GLU A 119 16.15 8.67 10.79
CA GLU A 119 17.46 8.13 11.12
C GLU A 119 18.13 9.17 12.03
N ASP A 120 17.88 9.04 13.35
CA ASP A 120 18.61 9.80 14.36
C ASP A 120 20.11 9.67 14.06
N PRO A 121 20.87 10.78 14.05
CA PRO A 121 22.32 10.67 14.06
C PRO A 121 22.66 9.77 15.25
N MET A 122 23.26 8.61 14.97
CA MET A 122 23.65 7.62 15.99
C MET A 122 24.04 8.35 17.26
N ASP A 123 23.26 8.08 18.33
CA ASP A 123 23.57 8.58 19.65
C ASP A 123 24.94 8.00 20.05
N CYS A 124 25.98 8.78 19.81
CA CYS A 124 27.36 8.42 20.11
C CYS A 124 27.66 8.55 21.61
N ASP A 125 26.64 8.35 22.49
CA ASP A 125 26.76 8.48 23.95
C ASP A 125 27.48 7.29 24.61
N MET A 126 28.20 6.49 23.87
CA MET A 126 29.09 5.46 24.40
C MET A 126 30.57 5.82 24.19
N GLY A 127 31.05 6.91 24.87
CA GLY A 127 32.48 7.18 25.01
C GLY A 127 33.19 7.54 23.71
N GLU A 128 33.11 8.78 23.33
CA GLU A 128 33.79 9.52 22.24
C GLU A 128 34.76 8.74 21.34
N PRO A 129 34.27 8.01 20.34
CA PRO A 129 35.13 7.65 19.24
C PRO A 129 35.32 8.89 18.35
N TRP A 130 36.54 9.20 17.99
CA TRP A 130 36.97 10.33 17.16
C TRP A 130 36.26 10.50 15.81
N TRP A 131 35.48 9.50 15.35
CA TRP A 131 34.67 9.53 14.12
C TRP A 131 33.25 10.08 14.31
N CYS A 132 32.84 10.40 15.53
CA CYS A 132 31.58 11.03 15.85
C CYS A 132 31.63 12.57 15.87
N ALA A 133 32.55 13.17 15.13
CA ALA A 133 32.61 14.61 15.01
C ALA A 133 31.36 15.14 14.27
N PRO A 134 30.64 16.17 14.76
CA PRO A 134 29.55 16.77 14.03
C PRO A 134 30.09 17.33 12.71
N VAL A 135 29.49 16.90 11.58
CA VAL A 135 29.78 17.50 10.29
C VAL A 135 29.35 18.96 10.39
N GLY A 136 30.36 19.83 10.41
CA GLY A 136 30.21 21.27 10.65
C GLY A 136 29.24 21.95 9.70
N ARG A 137 28.61 22.98 10.21
CA ARG A 137 27.74 23.96 9.57
C ARG A 137 28.32 24.55 8.29
#